data_5c8818476970b4c5d9032ed6e192aa40
#
_entry.id   5c8818476970b4c5d9032ed6e192aa40
#
_cell.length_a   1.000
_cell.length_b   1.000
_cell.length_c   1.000
_cell.angle_alpha   90.00
_cell.angle_beta   90.00
_cell.angle_gamma   90.00
#
_symmetry.space_group_name_H-M   'P 1'
#
loop_
_entity.id
_entity.type
_entity.pdbx_description
1 polymer ?
#
loop_
_entity_poly.entity_id
_entity_poly.type
_entity_poly.pdbx_seq_one_letter_code
_entity_poly.pdbx_strand_id
1 'polypeptide(L)'
;MNLVKELTWRGLVQDIMPGTEEQLNKEITTGYIGFDPTSDSLHIGSLVPILLLIHLQKAGHKPVALVGGATGMIGDPTGKSDERNLLSEQELQTNLEGIKRQLSKFIDFSGNGPTSAVIVNNYDWFKGMTFIEFLRDTGKHITVNYMMAKDSVKKRIEGDTGISYTEFAYQLMQGYDYYWLYTNLNCKLQMGGSDQWGNITTGTELIRRKAGGEAFGLVCPLVRKADGGKFGKTEKGMCGSIP
;
A
#
# COMPACT_ATOMS: atom_id res chain seq x y z
N MET A 1 -6.12 -19.63 -13.50
CA MET A 1 -5.10 -19.97 -12.45
C MET A 1 -5.65 -19.51 -11.11
N ASN A 2 -5.62 -20.34 -10.07
CA ASN A 2 -6.04 -19.87 -8.73
C ASN A 2 -4.87 -19.08 -8.11
N LEU A 3 -5.08 -17.78 -7.91
CA LEU A 3 -4.04 -16.88 -7.44
C LEU A 3 -3.53 -17.25 -6.04
N VAL A 4 -4.45 -17.54 -5.09
CA VAL A 4 -4.06 -17.82 -3.70
C VAL A 4 -3.22 -19.09 -3.62
N LYS A 5 -3.60 -20.16 -4.33
CA LYS A 5 -2.83 -21.40 -4.38
C LYS A 5 -1.43 -21.19 -4.98
N GLU A 6 -1.34 -20.41 -6.07
CA GLU A 6 -0.07 -20.09 -6.72
C GLU A 6 0.85 -19.29 -5.79
N LEU A 7 0.33 -18.26 -5.13
CA LEU A 7 1.10 -17.45 -4.19
C LEU A 7 1.52 -18.24 -2.95
N THR A 8 0.63 -19.12 -2.43
CA THR A 8 0.93 -19.99 -1.28
C THR A 8 2.05 -20.98 -1.62
N TRP A 9 1.99 -21.62 -2.80
CA TRP A 9 3.03 -22.53 -3.25
C TRP A 9 4.41 -21.83 -3.37
N ARG A 10 4.41 -20.55 -3.75
CA ARG A 10 5.63 -19.74 -3.83
C ARG A 10 6.11 -19.19 -2.48
N GLY A 11 5.39 -19.41 -1.39
CA GLY A 11 5.70 -18.81 -0.10
C GLY A 11 5.46 -17.29 -0.05
N LEU A 12 4.58 -16.78 -0.91
CA LEU A 12 4.25 -15.35 -1.03
C LEU A 12 2.98 -14.95 -0.26
N VAL A 13 2.41 -15.83 0.54
CA VAL A 13 1.28 -15.53 1.44
C VAL A 13 1.75 -15.68 2.88
N GLN A 14 1.72 -14.60 3.64
CA GLN A 14 1.93 -14.62 5.08
C GLN A 14 0.61 -14.58 5.83
N ASP A 15 -0.24 -13.61 5.48
CA ASP A 15 -1.59 -13.47 6.02
C ASP A 15 -2.58 -13.12 4.91
N ILE A 16 -3.81 -13.60 5.05
CA ILE A 16 -4.90 -13.38 4.10
C ILE A 16 -6.21 -13.22 4.86
N MET A 17 -7.02 -12.25 4.48
CA MET A 17 -8.34 -12.08 5.09
C MET A 17 -9.30 -13.19 4.66
N PRO A 18 -10.18 -13.66 5.57
CA PRO A 18 -11.27 -14.57 5.21
C PRO A 18 -12.09 -13.99 4.04
N GLY A 19 -12.52 -14.87 3.14
CA GLY A 19 -13.31 -14.47 1.95
C GLY A 19 -12.48 -14.01 0.75
N THR A 20 -11.17 -13.79 0.90
CA THR A 20 -10.31 -13.31 -0.21
C THR A 20 -10.24 -14.32 -1.35
N GLU A 21 -10.05 -15.60 -1.07
CA GLU A 21 -9.97 -16.63 -2.11
C GLU A 21 -11.29 -16.81 -2.83
N GLU A 22 -12.40 -16.76 -2.10
CA GLU A 22 -13.76 -16.83 -2.63
C GLU A 22 -14.03 -15.65 -3.57
N GLN A 23 -13.67 -14.43 -3.17
CA GLN A 23 -13.79 -13.23 -4.01
C GLN A 23 -12.99 -13.35 -5.30
N LEU A 24 -11.74 -13.81 -5.22
CA LEU A 24 -10.86 -14.00 -6.38
C LEU A 24 -11.34 -15.12 -7.32
N ASN A 25 -11.99 -16.15 -6.81
CA ASN A 25 -12.56 -17.21 -7.64
C ASN A 25 -13.93 -16.84 -8.23
N LYS A 26 -14.63 -15.86 -7.66
CA LYS A 26 -15.98 -15.47 -8.04
C LYS A 26 -16.01 -14.58 -9.28
N GLU A 27 -15.08 -13.60 -9.38
CA GLU A 27 -15.09 -12.58 -10.42
C GLU A 27 -13.70 -12.00 -10.67
N ILE A 28 -13.55 -11.30 -11.80
CA ILE A 28 -12.37 -10.46 -12.03
C ILE A 28 -12.32 -9.42 -10.92
N THR A 29 -11.28 -9.49 -10.09
CA THR A 29 -11.10 -8.60 -8.95
C THR A 29 -10.04 -7.57 -9.25
N THR A 30 -10.35 -6.30 -8.99
CA THR A 30 -9.33 -5.24 -8.98
C THR A 30 -8.58 -5.30 -7.65
N GLY A 31 -7.26 -5.38 -7.73
CA GLY A 31 -6.39 -5.36 -6.55
C GLY A 31 -5.25 -4.36 -6.70
N TYR A 32 -4.83 -3.75 -5.59
CA TYR A 32 -3.80 -2.73 -5.64
C TYR A 32 -2.66 -2.93 -4.64
N ILE A 33 -1.53 -2.31 -4.96
CA ILE A 33 -0.40 -2.11 -4.06
C ILE A 33 0.05 -0.65 -4.15
N GLY A 34 0.36 -0.05 -3.00
CA GLY A 34 0.92 1.29 -2.90
C GLY A 34 2.46 1.28 -2.93
N PHE A 35 3.03 2.26 -3.60
CA PHE A 35 4.46 2.52 -3.69
C PHE A 35 4.74 3.98 -3.35
N ASP A 36 5.31 4.24 -2.18
CA ASP A 36 5.71 5.59 -1.79
C ASP A 36 7.01 6.00 -2.52
N PRO A 37 7.01 7.15 -3.21
CA PRO A 37 8.13 7.63 -4.01
C PRO A 37 9.25 8.24 -3.15
N THR A 38 9.83 7.44 -2.27
CA THR A 38 10.90 7.85 -1.34
C THR A 38 12.28 7.96 -2.01
N SER A 39 12.41 7.56 -3.27
CA SER A 39 13.54 7.78 -4.19
C SER A 39 13.07 7.58 -5.62
N ASP A 40 13.93 7.96 -6.57
CA ASP A 40 13.71 7.80 -8.02
C ASP A 40 13.69 6.36 -8.51
N SER A 41 14.02 5.41 -7.63
CA SER A 41 14.09 3.98 -7.94
C SER A 41 13.52 3.11 -6.82
N LEU A 42 12.90 2.01 -7.23
CA LEU A 42 12.45 0.95 -6.34
C LEU A 42 13.66 0.12 -5.87
N HIS A 43 13.64 -0.31 -4.63
CA HIS A 43 14.68 -1.17 -4.06
C HIS A 43 14.25 -2.66 -4.13
N ILE A 44 15.20 -3.57 -3.86
CA ILE A 44 14.95 -5.01 -3.93
C ILE A 44 13.76 -5.48 -3.07
N GLY A 45 13.49 -4.81 -1.94
CA GLY A 45 12.31 -5.10 -1.11
C GLY A 45 10.99 -4.81 -1.80
N SER A 46 10.97 -3.95 -2.83
CA SER A 46 9.78 -3.66 -3.64
C SER A 46 9.50 -4.74 -4.68
N LEU A 47 10.48 -5.63 -4.96
CA LEU A 47 10.32 -6.68 -5.98
C LEU A 47 9.20 -7.66 -5.62
N VAL A 48 9.08 -8.05 -4.34
CA VAL A 48 8.03 -8.99 -3.91
C VAL A 48 6.62 -8.40 -4.08
N PRO A 49 6.33 -7.16 -3.63
CA PRO A 49 5.08 -6.48 -3.99
C PRO A 49 4.81 -6.41 -5.49
N ILE A 50 5.84 -6.15 -6.32
CA ILE A 50 5.70 -6.15 -7.78
C ILE A 50 5.30 -7.54 -8.29
N LEU A 51 5.94 -8.60 -7.79
CA LEU A 51 5.58 -9.98 -8.13
C LEU A 51 4.13 -10.31 -7.79
N LEU A 52 3.58 -9.80 -6.68
CA LEU A 52 2.17 -9.97 -6.35
C LEU A 52 1.26 -9.36 -7.44
N LEU A 53 1.56 -8.14 -7.92
CA LEU A 53 0.79 -7.52 -9.02
C LEU A 53 0.92 -8.29 -10.33
N ILE A 54 2.12 -8.80 -10.66
CA ILE A 54 2.34 -9.64 -11.85
C ILE A 54 1.49 -10.90 -11.77
N HIS A 55 1.50 -11.60 -10.61
CA HIS A 55 0.70 -12.81 -10.44
C HIS A 55 -0.80 -12.51 -10.46
N LEU A 56 -1.23 -11.38 -9.91
CA LEU A 56 -2.62 -10.91 -9.98
C LEU A 56 -3.05 -10.75 -11.45
N GLN A 57 -2.23 -10.08 -12.28
CA GLN A 57 -2.51 -9.91 -13.70
C GLN A 57 -2.53 -11.25 -14.46
N LYS A 58 -1.53 -12.10 -14.23
CA LYS A 58 -1.46 -13.44 -14.85
C LYS A 58 -2.62 -14.35 -14.44
N ALA A 59 -3.20 -14.14 -13.27
CA ALA A 59 -4.39 -14.87 -12.82
C ALA A 59 -5.69 -14.37 -13.45
N GLY A 60 -5.64 -13.31 -14.27
CA GLY A 60 -6.81 -12.75 -14.95
C GLY A 60 -7.55 -11.69 -14.13
N HIS A 61 -6.90 -11.09 -13.16
CA HIS A 61 -7.43 -9.99 -12.36
C HIS A 61 -6.83 -8.64 -12.81
N LYS A 62 -7.37 -7.53 -12.29
CA LYS A 62 -6.94 -6.17 -12.66
C LYS A 62 -5.99 -5.58 -11.62
N PRO A 63 -4.69 -5.40 -11.95
CA PRO A 63 -3.75 -4.74 -11.06
C PRO A 63 -3.91 -3.22 -11.10
N VAL A 64 -3.79 -2.60 -9.92
CA VAL A 64 -3.63 -1.15 -9.77
C VAL A 64 -2.31 -0.90 -9.03
N ALA A 65 -1.41 -0.16 -9.65
CA ALA A 65 -0.23 0.37 -8.97
C ALA A 65 -0.53 1.79 -8.50
N LEU A 66 -0.64 1.98 -7.19
CA LEU A 66 -0.84 3.29 -6.60
C LEU A 66 0.53 3.90 -6.28
N VAL A 67 0.82 5.07 -6.84
CA VAL A 67 1.98 5.85 -6.44
C VAL A 67 1.56 6.88 -5.39
N GLY A 68 2.25 6.86 -4.26
CA GLY A 68 1.91 7.67 -3.10
C GLY A 68 2.41 9.12 -3.21
N GLY A 69 1.89 9.90 -4.16
CA GLY A 69 2.26 11.33 -4.28
C GLY A 69 1.91 12.13 -3.03
N ALA A 70 0.73 11.92 -2.43
CA ALA A 70 0.34 12.56 -1.18
C ALA A 70 0.95 11.87 0.05
N THR A 71 0.86 10.54 0.13
CA THR A 71 1.40 9.78 1.26
C THR A 71 2.92 9.85 1.36
N GLY A 72 3.62 10.02 0.24
CA GLY A 72 5.06 10.25 0.20
C GLY A 72 5.49 11.58 0.83
N MET A 73 4.61 12.59 0.86
CA MET A 73 4.84 13.86 1.58
C MET A 73 4.73 13.71 3.10
N ILE A 74 4.03 12.68 3.56
CA ILE A 74 3.80 12.41 4.98
C ILE A 74 4.80 11.39 5.51
N GLY A 75 4.97 10.27 4.80
CA GLY A 75 5.86 9.17 5.16
C GLY A 75 5.21 8.11 6.04
N ASP A 76 5.27 6.86 5.59
CA ASP A 76 4.77 5.70 6.36
C ASP A 76 5.65 5.46 7.59
N PRO A 77 5.10 5.52 8.82
CA PRO A 77 5.85 5.23 10.05
C PRO A 77 6.11 3.73 10.27
N THR A 78 5.46 2.86 9.48
CA THR A 78 5.48 1.41 9.69
C THR A 78 6.91 0.85 9.63
N GLY A 79 7.31 0.22 10.75
CA GLY A 79 8.62 -0.44 10.86
C GLY A 79 9.81 0.49 10.97
N LYS A 80 9.60 1.76 11.36
CA LYS A 80 10.64 2.78 11.59
C LYS A 80 10.65 3.27 13.02
N SER A 81 11.84 3.67 13.49
CA SER A 81 12.05 4.27 14.81
C SER A 81 11.92 5.79 14.79
N ASP A 82 12.28 6.42 13.67
CA ASP A 82 12.38 7.87 13.56
C ASP A 82 11.48 8.43 12.45
N GLU A 83 11.09 9.70 12.58
CA GLU A 83 10.31 10.43 11.59
C GLU A 83 11.13 10.64 10.31
N ARG A 84 10.45 10.59 9.15
CA ARG A 84 11.10 10.79 7.85
C ARG A 84 11.35 12.26 7.58
N ASN A 85 12.46 12.56 6.93
CA ASN A 85 12.64 13.87 6.27
C ASN A 85 11.63 13.99 5.13
N LEU A 86 10.89 15.08 5.12
CA LEU A 86 9.94 15.39 4.07
C LEU A 86 10.67 15.75 2.77
N LEU A 87 10.21 15.18 1.66
CA LEU A 87 10.74 15.50 0.33
C LEU A 87 10.08 16.78 -0.20
N SER A 88 10.80 17.54 -1.00
CA SER A 88 10.23 18.64 -1.77
C SER A 88 9.29 18.11 -2.86
N GLU A 89 8.37 18.96 -3.30
CA GLU A 89 7.41 18.62 -4.36
C GLU A 89 8.12 18.19 -5.66
N GLN A 90 9.22 18.84 -5.99
CA GLN A 90 10.02 18.54 -7.19
C GLN A 90 10.74 17.18 -7.09
N GLU A 91 11.35 16.87 -5.94
CA GLU A 91 11.96 15.56 -5.68
C GLU A 91 10.91 14.44 -5.77
N LEU A 92 9.74 14.70 -5.18
CA LEU A 92 8.62 13.75 -5.20
C LEU A 92 8.17 13.46 -6.63
N GLN A 93 8.04 14.48 -7.48
CA GLN A 93 7.64 14.32 -8.88
C GLN A 93 8.70 13.53 -9.67
N THR A 94 9.98 13.82 -9.46
CA THR A 94 11.09 13.08 -10.09
C THR A 94 11.05 11.59 -9.70
N ASN A 95 10.89 11.32 -8.41
CA ASN A 95 10.80 9.96 -7.89
C ASN A 95 9.59 9.20 -8.44
N LEU A 96 8.45 9.89 -8.54
CA LEU A 96 7.20 9.34 -9.07
C LEU A 96 7.37 8.86 -10.51
N GLU A 97 7.99 9.67 -11.38
CA GLU A 97 8.24 9.29 -12.77
C GLU A 97 9.25 8.13 -12.88
N GLY A 98 10.26 8.09 -12.01
CA GLY A 98 11.19 6.96 -11.92
C GLY A 98 10.48 5.65 -11.60
N ILE A 99 9.62 5.66 -10.58
CA ILE A 99 8.83 4.48 -10.16
C ILE A 99 7.88 4.02 -11.27
N LYS A 100 7.14 4.93 -11.91
CA LYS A 100 6.25 4.61 -13.04
C LYS A 100 7.01 3.91 -14.16
N ARG A 101 8.17 4.44 -14.55
CA ARG A 101 9.02 3.87 -15.60
C ARG A 101 9.50 2.45 -15.22
N GLN A 102 9.87 2.22 -13.96
CA GLN A 102 10.29 0.90 -13.51
C GLN A 102 9.13 -0.10 -13.45
N LEU A 103 7.97 0.29 -12.91
CA LEU A 103 6.78 -0.58 -12.88
C LEU A 103 6.34 -1.02 -14.26
N SER A 104 6.46 -0.14 -15.27
CA SER A 104 6.11 -0.45 -16.66
C SER A 104 7.02 -1.51 -17.32
N LYS A 105 8.15 -1.85 -16.72
CA LYS A 105 8.99 -2.97 -17.17
C LYS A 105 8.46 -4.33 -16.71
N PHE A 106 7.62 -4.38 -15.69
CA PHE A 106 7.16 -5.61 -15.04
C PHE A 106 5.67 -5.89 -15.25
N ILE A 107 4.88 -4.85 -15.37
CA ILE A 107 3.42 -4.92 -15.44
C ILE A 107 2.97 -4.29 -16.76
N ASP A 108 2.06 -4.97 -17.47
CA ASP A 108 1.51 -4.47 -18.72
C ASP A 108 0.38 -3.45 -18.45
N PHE A 109 0.69 -2.18 -18.73
CA PHE A 109 -0.26 -1.06 -18.65
C PHE A 109 -0.83 -0.66 -20.02
N SER A 110 -0.44 -1.33 -21.12
CA SER A 110 -0.79 -0.92 -22.48
C SER A 110 -2.19 -1.35 -22.92
N GLY A 111 -2.81 -2.28 -22.19
CA GLY A 111 -4.09 -2.84 -22.54
C GLY A 111 -5.27 -1.92 -22.19
N ASN A 112 -6.42 -2.16 -22.85
CA ASN A 112 -7.71 -1.50 -22.58
C ASN A 112 -8.80 -2.49 -22.11
N GLY A 113 -8.42 -3.71 -21.80
CA GLY A 113 -9.32 -4.78 -21.37
C GLY A 113 -9.66 -4.72 -19.86
N PRO A 114 -10.58 -5.58 -19.42
CA PRO A 114 -11.02 -5.60 -18.00
C PRO A 114 -9.92 -5.98 -17.01
N THR A 115 -8.83 -6.59 -17.48
CA THR A 115 -7.65 -7.00 -16.69
C THR A 115 -6.44 -6.11 -16.91
N SER A 116 -6.58 -5.04 -17.70
CA SER A 116 -5.49 -4.10 -17.97
C SER A 116 -5.10 -3.36 -16.72
N ALA A 117 -3.80 -3.35 -16.42
CA ALA A 117 -3.28 -2.64 -15.28
C ALA A 117 -3.41 -1.12 -15.43
N VAL A 118 -3.54 -0.42 -14.30
CA VAL A 118 -3.54 1.05 -14.26
C VAL A 118 -2.56 1.56 -13.21
N ILE A 119 -1.97 2.72 -13.48
CA ILE A 119 -1.19 3.48 -12.50
C ILE A 119 -2.04 4.66 -12.06
N VAL A 120 -2.13 4.89 -10.75
CA VAL A 120 -2.83 6.04 -10.16
C VAL A 120 -1.92 6.76 -9.17
N ASN A 121 -2.17 8.03 -8.97
CA ASN A 121 -1.46 8.85 -7.98
C ASN A 121 -2.44 9.35 -6.92
N ASN A 122 -2.22 9.04 -5.66
CA ASN A 122 -3.14 9.47 -4.61
C ASN A 122 -3.15 10.99 -4.39
N TYR A 123 -2.17 11.71 -4.88
CA TYR A 123 -2.21 13.17 -4.90
C TYR A 123 -3.43 13.70 -5.65
N ASP A 124 -3.91 12.98 -6.68
CA ASP A 124 -5.04 13.44 -7.51
C ASP A 124 -6.35 13.58 -6.74
N TRP A 125 -6.58 12.79 -5.70
CA TRP A 125 -7.77 12.92 -4.85
C TRP A 125 -7.53 13.67 -3.55
N PHE A 126 -6.27 13.79 -3.09
CA PHE A 126 -5.98 14.56 -1.89
C PHE A 126 -5.78 16.06 -2.16
N LYS A 127 -5.21 16.45 -3.30
CA LYS A 127 -4.89 17.85 -3.62
C LYS A 127 -6.05 18.83 -3.55
N GLY A 128 -7.27 18.35 -3.80
CA GLY A 128 -8.49 19.16 -3.76
C GLY A 128 -9.28 19.03 -2.45
N MET A 129 -8.84 18.16 -1.54
CA MET A 129 -9.54 17.86 -0.29
C MET A 129 -9.06 18.79 0.81
N THR A 130 -9.98 19.53 1.44
CA THR A 130 -9.62 20.32 2.61
C THR A 130 -9.46 19.44 3.85
N PHE A 131 -8.65 19.91 4.80
CA PHE A 131 -8.47 19.25 6.08
C PHE A 131 -9.82 19.02 6.83
N ILE A 132 -10.72 20.01 6.75
CA ILE A 132 -12.05 19.90 7.38
C ILE A 132 -12.89 18.80 6.72
N GLU A 133 -12.87 18.70 5.40
CA GLU A 133 -13.58 17.63 4.68
C GLU A 133 -13.04 16.27 5.05
N PHE A 134 -11.69 16.11 5.10
CA PHE A 134 -11.09 14.86 5.49
C PHE A 134 -11.47 14.42 6.91
N LEU A 135 -11.44 15.34 7.88
CA LEU A 135 -11.86 15.06 9.25
C LEU A 135 -13.36 14.70 9.34
N ARG A 136 -14.22 15.51 8.70
CA ARG A 136 -15.67 15.33 8.74
C ARG A 136 -16.13 14.05 8.05
N ASP A 137 -15.57 13.76 6.87
CA ASP A 137 -16.12 12.73 5.97
C ASP A 137 -15.35 11.40 6.05
N THR A 138 -14.14 11.42 6.61
CA THR A 138 -13.31 10.23 6.78
C THR A 138 -12.96 9.99 8.25
N GLY A 139 -12.43 10.98 8.93
CA GLY A 139 -11.95 10.86 10.31
C GLY A 139 -13.00 10.33 11.29
N LYS A 140 -14.26 10.72 11.15
CA LYS A 140 -15.35 10.27 12.04
C LYS A 140 -15.64 8.76 11.97
N HIS A 141 -15.20 8.07 10.93
CA HIS A 141 -15.51 6.65 10.76
C HIS A 141 -14.51 5.71 11.45
N ILE A 142 -13.33 6.20 11.82
CA ILE A 142 -12.28 5.42 12.50
C ILE A 142 -11.99 6.05 13.85
N THR A 143 -12.15 5.28 14.92
CA THR A 143 -11.88 5.79 16.28
C THR A 143 -10.39 5.85 16.58
N VAL A 144 -9.97 6.81 17.40
CA VAL A 144 -8.59 6.91 17.89
C VAL A 144 -8.16 5.62 18.59
N ASN A 145 -9.04 5.01 19.39
CA ASN A 145 -8.74 3.73 20.05
C ASN A 145 -8.42 2.61 19.06
N TYR A 146 -9.16 2.55 17.94
CA TYR A 146 -8.86 1.60 16.86
C TYR A 146 -7.47 1.85 16.25
N MET A 147 -7.14 3.11 16.00
CA MET A 147 -5.84 3.50 15.43
C MET A 147 -4.69 3.22 16.40
N MET A 148 -4.86 3.52 17.68
CA MET A 148 -3.87 3.26 18.74
C MET A 148 -3.63 1.77 18.98
N ALA A 149 -4.60 0.91 18.69
CA ALA A 149 -4.45 -0.54 18.85
C ALA A 149 -3.52 -1.20 17.84
N LYS A 150 -3.08 -0.50 16.78
CA LYS A 150 -2.14 -1.03 15.78
C LYS A 150 -0.74 -1.20 16.36
N ASP A 151 -0.09 -2.32 16.06
CA ASP A 151 1.24 -2.64 16.60
C ASP A 151 2.31 -1.59 16.25
N SER A 152 2.25 -1.02 15.04
CA SER A 152 3.15 0.06 14.62
C SER A 152 2.99 1.32 15.47
N VAL A 153 1.76 1.67 15.84
CA VAL A 153 1.44 2.84 16.66
C VAL A 153 1.82 2.58 18.14
N LYS A 154 1.45 1.41 18.67
CA LYS A 154 1.80 1.03 20.05
C LYS A 154 3.31 1.13 20.31
N LYS A 155 4.11 0.52 19.43
CA LYS A 155 5.58 0.55 19.52
C LYS A 155 6.16 1.95 19.57
N ARG A 156 5.55 2.89 18.83
CA ARG A 156 6.00 4.30 18.80
C ARG A 156 5.56 5.05 20.07
N ILE A 157 4.33 4.83 20.56
CA ILE A 157 3.82 5.46 21.79
C ILE A 157 4.59 4.97 23.02
N GLU A 158 4.95 3.69 23.07
CA GLU A 158 5.72 3.06 24.15
C GLU A 158 7.23 3.36 24.06
N GLY A 159 7.71 3.87 22.93
CA GLY A 159 9.10 4.26 22.73
C GLY A 159 9.40 5.69 23.20
N ASP A 160 10.69 6.03 23.29
CA ASP A 160 11.17 7.31 23.83
C ASP A 160 10.82 8.53 22.95
N THR A 161 10.62 8.35 21.64
CA THR A 161 10.41 9.45 20.67
C THR A 161 8.94 9.77 20.42
N GLY A 162 8.02 8.89 20.82
CA GLY A 162 6.59 9.05 20.54
C GLY A 162 6.24 8.95 19.04
N ILE A 163 5.07 9.42 18.67
CA ILE A 163 4.59 9.47 17.28
C ILE A 163 4.00 10.86 17.00
N SER A 164 4.39 11.50 15.89
CA SER A 164 3.78 12.77 15.48
C SER A 164 2.35 12.56 14.99
N TYR A 165 1.54 13.64 15.02
CA TYR A 165 0.19 13.59 14.46
C TYR A 165 0.22 13.22 12.96
N THR A 166 1.21 13.71 12.23
CA THR A 166 1.43 13.42 10.82
C THR A 166 1.58 11.92 10.58
N GLU A 167 2.50 11.28 11.30
CA GLU A 167 2.72 9.83 11.21
C GLU A 167 1.49 9.03 11.70
N PHE A 168 0.83 9.49 12.77
CA PHE A 168 -0.37 8.84 13.28
C PHE A 168 -1.52 8.85 12.27
N ALA A 169 -1.69 9.98 11.55
CA ALA A 169 -2.73 10.14 10.54
C ALA A 169 -2.48 9.32 9.27
N TYR A 170 -1.24 8.89 9.00
CA TYR A 170 -0.87 8.15 7.79
C TYR A 170 -1.76 6.93 7.53
N GLN A 171 -2.03 6.12 8.56
CA GLN A 171 -2.88 4.94 8.42
C GLN A 171 -4.30 5.26 7.94
N LEU A 172 -4.82 6.44 8.30
CA LEU A 172 -6.14 6.89 7.86
C LEU A 172 -6.09 7.39 6.41
N MET A 173 -4.99 8.01 5.98
CA MET A 173 -4.79 8.42 4.59
C MET A 173 -4.71 7.20 3.67
N GLN A 174 -3.91 6.20 4.02
CA GLN A 174 -3.85 4.95 3.26
C GLN A 174 -5.19 4.20 3.28
N GLY A 175 -5.92 4.25 4.41
CA GLY A 175 -7.29 3.73 4.48
C GLY A 175 -8.24 4.44 3.52
N TYR A 176 -8.08 5.77 3.37
CA TYR A 176 -8.85 6.55 2.40
C TYR A 176 -8.47 6.23 0.95
N ASP A 177 -7.20 5.97 0.65
CA ASP A 177 -6.77 5.47 -0.67
C ASP A 177 -7.56 4.22 -1.05
N TYR A 178 -7.65 3.26 -0.12
CA TYR A 178 -8.40 2.03 -0.37
C TYR A 178 -9.90 2.30 -0.56
N TYR A 179 -10.50 3.15 0.26
CA TYR A 179 -11.88 3.56 0.12
C TYR A 179 -12.13 4.24 -1.24
N TRP A 180 -11.24 5.15 -1.66
CA TRP A 180 -11.35 5.84 -2.96
C TRP A 180 -11.26 4.85 -4.13
N LEU A 181 -10.28 3.96 -4.10
CA LEU A 181 -10.13 2.92 -5.12
C LEU A 181 -11.31 1.95 -5.14
N TYR A 182 -11.87 1.62 -3.97
CA TYR A 182 -13.06 0.80 -3.85
C TYR A 182 -14.26 1.45 -4.54
N THR A 183 -14.51 2.71 -4.26
CA THR A 183 -15.68 3.43 -4.78
C THR A 183 -15.55 3.84 -6.24
N ASN A 184 -14.35 4.13 -6.73
CA ASN A 184 -14.14 4.65 -8.07
C ASN A 184 -13.63 3.60 -9.08
N LEU A 185 -12.92 2.58 -8.62
CA LEU A 185 -12.35 1.52 -9.48
C LEU A 185 -12.85 0.11 -9.14
N ASN A 186 -13.84 -0.03 -8.26
CA ASN A 186 -14.31 -1.32 -7.74
C ASN A 186 -13.16 -2.20 -7.23
N CYS A 187 -12.17 -1.57 -6.58
CA CYS A 187 -11.01 -2.26 -6.06
C CYS A 187 -11.35 -2.94 -4.73
N LYS A 188 -11.38 -4.26 -4.72
CA LYS A 188 -11.78 -5.05 -3.55
C LYS A 188 -10.61 -5.73 -2.84
N LEU A 189 -9.38 -5.65 -3.36
CA LEU A 189 -8.22 -6.30 -2.77
C LEU A 189 -7.08 -5.30 -2.59
N GLN A 190 -6.55 -5.19 -1.37
CA GLN A 190 -5.26 -4.55 -1.11
C GLN A 190 -4.22 -5.61 -0.80
N MET A 191 -3.05 -5.50 -1.42
CA MET A 191 -1.91 -6.37 -1.16
C MET A 191 -0.70 -5.55 -0.72
N GLY A 192 0.26 -6.20 -0.05
CA GLY A 192 1.48 -5.55 0.39
C GLY A 192 2.41 -6.47 1.17
N GLY A 193 3.46 -5.91 1.77
CA GLY A 193 4.28 -6.61 2.75
C GLY A 193 3.54 -6.81 4.08
N SER A 194 3.97 -7.76 4.88
CA SER A 194 3.32 -8.08 6.16
C SER A 194 3.32 -6.91 7.17
N ASP A 195 4.24 -5.96 7.02
CA ASP A 195 4.25 -4.73 7.80
C ASP A 195 3.08 -3.79 7.46
N GLN A 196 2.43 -3.96 6.31
CA GLN A 196 1.26 -3.17 5.89
C GLN A 196 -0.08 -3.68 6.41
N TRP A 197 -0.12 -4.81 7.14
CA TRP A 197 -1.37 -5.42 7.60
C TRP A 197 -2.25 -4.45 8.39
N GLY A 198 -1.65 -3.65 9.29
CA GLY A 198 -2.36 -2.65 10.06
C GLY A 198 -3.04 -1.57 9.21
N ASN A 199 -2.35 -1.06 8.18
CA ASN A 199 -2.88 -0.07 7.26
C ASN A 199 -3.98 -0.68 6.36
N ILE A 200 -3.77 -1.90 5.86
CA ILE A 200 -4.76 -2.63 5.04
C ILE A 200 -6.06 -2.84 5.82
N THR A 201 -5.96 -3.30 7.07
CA THR A 201 -7.15 -3.51 7.92
C THR A 201 -7.87 -2.21 8.25
N THR A 202 -7.17 -1.08 8.34
CA THR A 202 -7.80 0.24 8.49
C THR A 202 -8.61 0.60 7.25
N GLY A 203 -8.09 0.29 6.05
CA GLY A 203 -8.81 0.50 4.79
C GLY A 203 -10.08 -0.33 4.67
N THR A 204 -10.01 -1.65 4.98
CA THR A 204 -11.19 -2.52 4.95
C THR A 204 -12.25 -2.08 5.97
N GLU A 205 -11.83 -1.66 7.17
CA GLU A 205 -12.75 -1.16 8.19
C GLU A 205 -13.39 0.17 7.77
N LEU A 206 -12.64 1.07 7.13
CA LEU A 206 -13.19 2.32 6.60
C LEU A 206 -14.24 2.03 5.51
N ILE A 207 -13.96 1.13 4.57
CA ILE A 207 -14.91 0.71 3.54
C ILE A 207 -16.18 0.14 4.18
N ARG A 208 -16.03 -0.75 5.16
CA ARG A 208 -17.17 -1.33 5.89
C ARG A 208 -18.03 -0.26 6.56
N ARG A 209 -17.42 0.70 7.26
CA ARG A 209 -18.15 1.72 8.01
C ARG A 209 -18.72 2.82 7.14
N LYS A 210 -18.01 3.24 6.09
CA LYS A 210 -18.38 4.39 5.27
C LYS A 210 -19.22 4.00 4.05
N ALA A 211 -18.96 2.84 3.44
CA ALA A 211 -19.65 2.36 2.24
C ALA A 211 -20.57 1.16 2.50
N GLY A 212 -20.56 0.54 3.70
CA GLY A 212 -21.29 -0.71 3.96
C GLY A 212 -20.80 -1.88 3.08
N GLY A 213 -19.60 -1.77 2.51
CA GLY A 213 -19.03 -2.71 1.58
C GLY A 213 -18.08 -3.70 2.22
N GLU A 214 -17.63 -4.67 1.42
CA GLU A 214 -16.65 -5.68 1.81
C GLU A 214 -15.41 -5.54 0.94
N ALA A 215 -14.24 -5.58 1.59
CA ALA A 215 -12.95 -5.52 0.94
C ALA A 215 -11.93 -6.40 1.68
N PHE A 216 -10.90 -6.82 0.98
CA PHE A 216 -10.03 -7.91 1.36
C PHE A 216 -8.57 -7.49 1.41
N GLY A 217 -7.74 -8.27 2.09
CA GLY A 217 -6.32 -8.05 2.21
C GLY A 217 -5.51 -9.33 2.11
N LEU A 218 -4.35 -9.22 1.46
CA LEU A 218 -3.36 -10.28 1.37
C LEU A 218 -1.97 -9.67 1.55
N VAL A 219 -1.16 -10.23 2.43
CA VAL A 219 0.21 -9.76 2.65
C VAL A 219 1.22 -10.87 2.46
N CYS A 220 2.37 -10.49 1.89
CA CYS A 220 3.51 -11.37 1.69
C CYS A 220 4.56 -11.19 2.80
N PRO A 221 5.43 -12.19 3.00
CA PRO A 221 6.58 -12.06 3.89
C PRO A 221 7.51 -10.93 3.44
N LEU A 222 8.12 -10.25 4.42
CA LEU A 222 9.17 -9.27 4.13
C LEU A 222 10.46 -9.99 3.72
N VAL A 223 11.13 -9.46 2.70
CA VAL A 223 12.48 -9.89 2.35
C VAL A 223 13.43 -9.49 3.47
N ARG A 224 14.18 -10.45 3.99
CA ARG A 224 15.13 -10.23 5.07
C ARG A 224 16.55 -10.51 4.59
N LYS A 225 17.50 -9.78 5.16
CA LYS A 225 18.93 -10.08 5.01
C LYS A 225 19.29 -11.39 5.74
N ALA A 226 20.44 -11.98 5.42
CA ALA A 226 20.91 -13.17 6.11
C ALA A 226 21.09 -12.98 7.62
N ASP A 227 21.34 -11.76 8.08
CA ASP A 227 21.43 -11.37 9.49
C ASP A 227 20.06 -11.14 10.17
N GLY A 228 18.94 -11.38 9.44
CA GLY A 228 17.57 -11.16 9.92
C GLY A 228 17.06 -9.72 9.76
N GLY A 229 17.91 -8.78 9.37
CA GLY A 229 17.52 -7.38 9.11
C GLY A 229 16.59 -7.26 7.90
N LYS A 230 15.76 -6.21 7.87
CA LYS A 230 14.90 -5.91 6.71
C LYS A 230 15.75 -5.44 5.52
N PHE A 231 15.42 -5.91 4.30
CA PHE A 231 15.87 -5.22 3.10
C PHE A 231 15.07 -3.93 2.95
N GLY A 232 15.76 -2.81 2.84
CA GLY A 232 15.18 -1.50 2.67
C GLY A 232 16.27 -0.45 2.60
N LYS A 233 15.90 0.83 2.55
CA LYS A 233 16.81 1.93 2.77
C LYS A 233 17.31 1.84 4.22
N THR A 234 18.49 1.27 4.40
CA THR A 234 19.19 1.28 5.69
C THR A 234 20.22 2.38 5.68
N GLU A 235 20.49 3.02 6.81
CA GLU A 235 21.53 4.04 6.99
C GLU A 235 22.93 3.55 6.58
N LYS A 236 23.13 2.25 6.37
CA LYS A 236 24.39 1.59 6.03
C LYS A 236 24.41 0.92 4.66
N GLY A 237 23.76 1.49 3.65
CA GLY A 237 23.91 1.04 2.25
C GLY A 237 22.59 0.71 1.57
N MET A 238 22.34 1.42 0.48
CA MET A 238 21.31 1.07 -0.47
C MET A 238 21.79 -0.09 -1.33
N CYS A 239 21.07 -1.22 -1.34
CA CYS A 239 21.07 -2.10 -2.50
C CYS A 239 20.25 -1.37 -3.57
N GLY A 240 20.94 -0.59 -4.38
CA GLY A 240 20.36 0.30 -5.36
C GLY A 240 19.65 -0.44 -6.47
N SER A 241 18.75 0.31 -7.05
CA SER A 241 18.13 0.25 -8.38
C SER A 241 18.06 -1.11 -9.06
N ILE A 242 16.84 -1.55 -9.27
CA ILE A 242 16.51 -2.44 -10.40
C ILE A 242 16.80 -1.61 -11.66
N PRO A 243 17.76 -2.00 -12.52
CA PRO A 243 18.17 -1.23 -13.69
C PRO A 243 17.02 -1.04 -14.70
#